data_638738d2bd7f2645b7533a17b128c2e1
#
_entry.id   638738d2bd7f2645b7533a17b128c2e1
#
_cell.length_a   1.000
_cell.length_b   1.000
_cell.length_c   1.000
_cell.angle_alpha   90.00
_cell.angle_beta   90.00
_cell.angle_gamma   90.00
#
_symmetry.space_group_name_H-M   'P 1'
#
loop_
_entity.id
_entity.type
_entity.pdbx_description
1 polymer ?
#
loop_
_entity_poly.entity_id
_entity_poly.type
_entity_poly.pdbx_seq_one_letter_code
_entity_poly.pdbx_strand_id
1 'polypeptide(L)'
;MLKKDLSITFCGVKFPNPFCLSSSPVGNCYEMCAKAYDMGFGGVVFKTIGFFIANEVSPRFDILRKEGTPWIGFKNMEQIAEHPLEENLAALRKLKHDYPNKVLIASIMGSNEEEWERLAHLVEEAGADMIECNFSCPQMTSHAMGSDVGQSPSLVNKYCKAVKRGSKLPMLAKMTPNIGDMNEVALAALEGGADGIAAINTVKSICNVDLENNVGLPMVNGKSSVSGYSGKAIKPIALRFIAQMYNDERLKGVEISGIGGIETWEDAAEFISLGAKTLQITTAIMQYGYRIIEDLTSGLSHYLENHGYNSVEEMVGRAAINIIPAEDLDRSYICYPQIDSDLCVHCGRCYISCYDGGHQAIEFDEDTRKVKINEKRCVGCHLCANVCPVGAIKAGRIEFKKGEKPHNVKV
;
A
#
# COMPACT_ATOMS: atom_id res chain seq x y z
N MET A 1 -26.44 -2.34 -5.97
CA MET A 1 -26.69 -1.26 -4.96
C MET A 1 -25.83 -1.59 -3.74
N LEU A 2 -25.08 -0.64 -3.22
CA LEU A 2 -24.25 -0.85 -2.02
C LEU A 2 -25.14 -1.18 -0.82
N LYS A 3 -24.66 -2.08 0.05
CA LYS A 3 -25.37 -2.52 1.26
C LYS A 3 -25.14 -1.58 2.45
N LYS A 4 -23.94 -0.98 2.49
CA LYS A 4 -23.53 -0.01 3.52
C LYS A 4 -23.00 1.25 2.87
N ASP A 5 -23.18 2.39 3.52
CA ASP A 5 -22.51 3.64 3.16
C ASP A 5 -21.01 3.52 3.40
N LEU A 6 -20.23 3.91 2.41
CA LEU A 6 -18.76 3.88 2.47
C LEU A 6 -18.18 5.29 2.68
N SER A 7 -19.00 6.30 2.93
CA SER A 7 -18.48 7.66 3.18
C SER A 7 -17.58 7.67 4.42
N ILE A 8 -16.53 8.48 4.38
CA ILE A 8 -15.58 8.62 5.46
C ILE A 8 -15.06 10.06 5.53
N THR A 9 -14.72 10.53 6.73
CA THR A 9 -14.05 11.82 6.92
C THR A 9 -12.55 11.59 7.12
N PHE A 10 -11.73 12.31 6.34
CA PHE A 10 -10.28 12.22 6.38
C PHE A 10 -9.67 13.62 6.38
N CYS A 11 -8.87 13.94 7.41
CA CYS A 11 -8.30 15.27 7.66
C CYS A 11 -9.35 16.40 7.53
N GLY A 12 -10.56 16.16 8.06
CA GLY A 12 -11.68 17.12 8.02
C GLY A 12 -12.44 17.18 6.69
N VAL A 13 -11.99 16.48 5.63
CA VAL A 13 -12.64 16.43 4.33
C VAL A 13 -13.51 15.18 4.21
N LYS A 14 -14.76 15.34 3.74
CA LYS A 14 -15.70 14.21 3.56
C LYS A 14 -15.50 13.57 2.20
N PHE A 15 -15.22 12.27 2.18
CA PHE A 15 -15.12 11.43 0.98
C PHE A 15 -16.38 10.59 0.82
N PRO A 16 -16.93 10.43 -0.39
CA PRO A 16 -18.09 9.57 -0.64
C PRO A 16 -17.78 8.07 -0.51
N ASN A 17 -16.53 7.68 -0.61
CA ASN A 17 -15.96 6.37 -0.27
C ASN A 17 -14.44 6.50 -0.07
N PRO A 18 -13.76 5.52 0.55
CA PRO A 18 -12.35 5.64 0.90
C PRO A 18 -11.37 5.54 -0.29
N PHE A 19 -11.84 5.22 -1.48
CA PHE A 19 -10.98 4.91 -2.62
C PHE A 19 -10.62 6.15 -3.43
N CYS A 20 -9.31 6.39 -3.58
CA CYS A 20 -8.75 7.48 -4.36
C CYS A 20 -7.88 6.95 -5.51
N LEU A 21 -7.93 7.62 -6.65
CA LEU A 21 -6.88 7.50 -7.66
C LEU A 21 -5.59 8.10 -7.09
N SER A 22 -4.49 7.38 -7.11
CA SER A 22 -3.21 7.89 -6.60
C SER A 22 -2.52 8.80 -7.61
N SER A 23 -1.70 9.73 -7.12
CA SER A 23 -0.79 10.53 -7.94
C SER A 23 0.15 9.64 -8.74
N SER A 24 -0.05 9.55 -10.07
CA SER A 24 0.57 8.54 -10.93
C SER A 24 0.27 8.79 -12.41
N PRO A 25 0.82 7.99 -13.34
CA PRO A 25 0.50 8.10 -14.78
C PRO A 25 -0.99 8.07 -15.11
N VAL A 26 -1.79 7.34 -14.35
CA VAL A 26 -3.25 7.22 -14.59
C VAL A 26 -4.08 8.41 -14.08
N GLY A 27 -3.45 9.44 -13.54
CA GLY A 27 -4.07 10.70 -13.10
C GLY A 27 -3.33 11.93 -13.58
N ASN A 28 -2.74 11.88 -14.78
CA ASN A 28 -1.84 12.91 -15.32
C ASN A 28 -2.55 14.04 -16.11
N CYS A 29 -3.84 13.92 -16.34
CA CYS A 29 -4.62 14.94 -17.06
C CYS A 29 -6.07 14.95 -16.60
N TYR A 30 -6.82 15.98 -17.06
CA TYR A 30 -8.23 16.14 -16.75
C TYR A 30 -9.05 14.89 -17.11
N GLU A 31 -8.88 14.36 -18.33
CA GLU A 31 -9.70 13.26 -18.86
C GLU A 31 -9.55 11.97 -18.06
N MET A 32 -8.34 11.67 -17.59
CA MET A 32 -8.07 10.51 -16.75
C MET A 32 -8.73 10.65 -15.37
N CYS A 33 -8.60 11.81 -14.75
CA CYS A 33 -9.19 12.10 -13.44
C CYS A 33 -10.72 12.13 -13.52
N ALA A 34 -11.28 12.78 -14.55
CA ALA A 34 -12.71 12.82 -14.83
C ALA A 34 -13.28 11.40 -14.96
N LYS A 35 -12.61 10.55 -15.75
CA LYS A 35 -13.01 9.16 -15.91
C LYS A 35 -12.99 8.37 -14.58
N ALA A 36 -12.00 8.61 -13.72
CA ALA A 36 -11.98 7.98 -12.39
C ALA A 36 -13.19 8.40 -11.55
N TYR A 37 -13.56 9.67 -11.56
CA TYR A 37 -14.76 10.17 -10.89
C TYR A 37 -16.05 9.56 -11.46
N ASP A 38 -16.17 9.50 -12.80
CA ASP A 38 -17.33 8.90 -13.48
C ASP A 38 -17.50 7.42 -13.14
N MET A 39 -16.38 6.70 -12.97
CA MET A 39 -16.39 5.29 -12.57
C MET A 39 -16.72 5.07 -11.09
N GLY A 40 -16.64 6.12 -10.24
CA GLY A 40 -17.08 6.02 -8.85
C GLY A 40 -16.00 6.23 -7.78
N PHE A 41 -14.76 6.58 -8.15
CA PHE A 41 -13.74 6.94 -7.15
C PHE A 41 -14.23 8.10 -6.28
N GLY A 42 -13.95 8.03 -4.98
CA GLY A 42 -14.33 9.05 -4.00
C GLY A 42 -13.45 10.29 -4.08
N GLY A 43 -12.19 10.10 -4.42
CA GLY A 43 -11.19 11.15 -4.59
C GLY A 43 -10.19 10.86 -5.70
N VAL A 44 -9.46 11.89 -6.09
CA VAL A 44 -8.35 11.79 -7.03
C VAL A 44 -7.18 12.58 -6.46
N VAL A 45 -5.99 11.96 -6.44
CA VAL A 45 -4.72 12.66 -6.25
C VAL A 45 -4.13 12.91 -7.64
N PHE A 46 -4.18 14.15 -8.11
CA PHE A 46 -3.62 14.55 -9.40
C PHE A 46 -2.11 14.28 -9.44
N LYS A 47 -1.57 13.89 -10.60
CA LYS A 47 -0.12 13.61 -10.73
C LYS A 47 0.69 14.81 -10.24
N THR A 48 1.76 14.54 -9.50
CA THR A 48 2.60 15.56 -8.85
C THR A 48 3.02 16.65 -9.85
N ILE A 49 2.76 17.89 -9.51
CA ILE A 49 3.12 19.09 -10.29
C ILE A 49 4.25 19.87 -9.59
N GLY A 50 5.03 20.57 -10.38
CA GLY A 50 6.15 21.40 -9.93
C GLY A 50 6.44 22.53 -10.90
N PHE A 51 7.47 23.32 -10.61
CA PHE A 51 7.90 24.40 -11.52
C PHE A 51 8.76 23.89 -12.68
N PHE A 52 9.30 22.67 -12.60
CA PHE A 52 10.02 22.08 -13.72
C PHE A 52 9.13 21.09 -14.48
N ILE A 53 9.39 20.94 -15.76
CA ILE A 53 8.72 19.96 -16.62
C ILE A 53 9.60 18.71 -16.68
N ALA A 54 9.03 17.55 -16.35
CA ALA A 54 9.75 16.29 -16.41
C ALA A 54 10.11 15.93 -17.86
N ASN A 55 11.37 15.51 -18.07
CA ASN A 55 11.82 14.95 -19.34
C ASN A 55 11.98 13.45 -19.16
N GLU A 56 10.99 12.72 -19.60
CA GLU A 56 10.86 11.30 -19.32
C GLU A 56 11.67 10.44 -20.31
N VAL A 57 12.22 9.34 -19.79
CA VAL A 57 12.93 8.34 -20.61
C VAL A 57 11.96 7.41 -21.33
N SER A 58 12.42 6.74 -22.39
CA SER A 58 11.64 5.76 -23.14
C SER A 58 12.52 4.58 -23.57
N PRO A 59 12.06 3.31 -23.30
CA PRO A 59 10.90 2.90 -22.50
C PRO A 59 11.11 3.16 -21.00
N ARG A 60 10.02 3.19 -20.20
CA ARG A 60 10.10 3.53 -18.76
C ARG A 60 9.38 2.56 -17.82
N PHE A 61 8.72 1.53 -18.36
CA PHE A 61 7.98 0.54 -17.57
C PHE A 61 8.50 -0.87 -17.79
N ASP A 62 8.46 -1.67 -16.72
CA ASP A 62 8.72 -3.10 -16.73
C ASP A 62 7.82 -3.81 -15.72
N ILE A 63 7.57 -5.10 -15.93
CA ILE A 63 6.68 -5.89 -15.08
C ILE A 63 7.37 -7.16 -14.58
N LEU A 64 7.09 -7.52 -13.33
CA LEU A 64 7.37 -8.83 -12.78
C LEU A 64 6.09 -9.67 -12.82
N ARG A 65 6.15 -10.82 -13.49
CA ARG A 65 5.06 -11.79 -13.51
C ARG A 65 5.59 -13.21 -13.61
N LYS A 66 4.79 -14.16 -13.17
CA LYS A 66 4.92 -15.56 -13.52
C LYS A 66 4.08 -15.81 -14.78
N GLU A 67 4.53 -16.63 -15.71
CA GLU A 67 3.80 -16.94 -16.93
C GLU A 67 2.34 -17.34 -16.64
N GLY A 68 1.41 -16.78 -17.40
CA GLY A 68 -0.03 -17.02 -17.25
C GLY A 68 -0.69 -16.39 -16.02
N THR A 69 0.01 -15.52 -15.28
CA THR A 69 -0.53 -14.85 -14.08
C THR A 69 -0.65 -13.33 -14.26
N PRO A 70 -1.49 -12.65 -13.45
CA PRO A 70 -1.47 -11.20 -13.32
C PRO A 70 -0.09 -10.65 -12.92
N TRP A 71 0.09 -9.34 -13.02
CA TRP A 71 1.33 -8.69 -12.59
C TRP A 71 1.55 -8.89 -11.10
N ILE A 72 2.72 -9.39 -10.72
CA ILE A 72 3.13 -9.45 -9.32
C ILE A 72 3.65 -8.09 -8.89
N GLY A 73 4.38 -7.41 -9.76
CA GLY A 73 4.94 -6.10 -9.51
C GLY A 73 5.18 -5.31 -10.78
N PHE A 74 5.35 -4.01 -10.62
CA PHE A 74 5.46 -3.05 -11.70
C PHE A 74 6.58 -2.05 -11.39
N LYS A 75 7.54 -1.96 -12.30
CA LYS A 75 8.65 -0.99 -12.23
C LYS A 75 8.35 0.21 -13.10
N ASN A 76 8.62 1.40 -12.59
CA ASN A 76 8.54 2.63 -13.37
C ASN A 76 9.75 3.53 -13.13
N MET A 77 10.11 4.33 -14.15
CA MET A 77 11.15 5.34 -14.12
C MET A 77 10.58 6.75 -14.30
N GLU A 78 9.30 6.94 -14.01
CA GLU A 78 8.65 8.25 -14.15
C GLU A 78 9.01 9.21 -13.03
N GLN A 79 9.04 10.48 -13.37
CA GLN A 79 9.21 11.61 -12.48
C GLN A 79 7.86 12.21 -12.09
N ILE A 80 7.66 13.51 -12.34
CA ILE A 80 6.42 14.25 -12.06
C ILE A 80 5.64 14.51 -13.35
N ALA A 81 4.63 15.41 -13.32
CA ALA A 81 3.83 15.74 -14.49
C ALA A 81 4.67 16.30 -15.65
N GLU A 82 4.37 15.85 -16.87
CA GLU A 82 5.07 16.23 -18.11
C GLU A 82 4.49 17.52 -18.74
N HIS A 83 3.34 18.01 -18.23
CA HIS A 83 2.71 19.22 -18.71
C HIS A 83 3.20 20.47 -17.96
N PRO A 84 3.18 21.64 -18.60
CA PRO A 84 3.46 22.92 -17.95
C PRO A 84 2.56 23.15 -16.73
N LEU A 85 3.08 23.86 -15.72
CA LEU A 85 2.35 24.14 -14.48
C LEU A 85 0.97 24.78 -14.73
N GLU A 86 0.87 25.74 -15.63
CA GLU A 86 -0.39 26.43 -15.94
C GLU A 86 -1.45 25.51 -16.57
N GLU A 87 -1.04 24.55 -17.39
CA GLU A 87 -1.95 23.54 -17.94
C GLU A 87 -2.47 22.60 -16.83
N ASN A 88 -1.60 22.20 -15.93
CA ASN A 88 -1.98 21.37 -14.78
C ASN A 88 -2.94 22.14 -13.85
N LEU A 89 -2.69 23.41 -13.55
CA LEU A 89 -3.58 24.26 -12.75
C LEU A 89 -4.95 24.47 -13.45
N ALA A 90 -4.95 24.63 -14.76
CA ALA A 90 -6.19 24.71 -15.54
C ALA A 90 -7.00 23.40 -15.46
N ALA A 91 -6.32 22.24 -15.51
CA ALA A 91 -6.95 20.93 -15.32
C ALA A 91 -7.57 20.77 -13.92
N LEU A 92 -6.87 21.23 -12.87
CA LEU A 92 -7.40 21.22 -11.50
C LEU A 92 -8.67 22.08 -11.36
N ARG A 93 -8.63 23.33 -11.89
CA ARG A 93 -9.81 24.23 -11.88
C ARG A 93 -11.00 23.58 -12.60
N LYS A 94 -10.76 23.00 -13.77
CA LYS A 94 -11.80 22.33 -14.55
C LYS A 94 -12.36 21.10 -13.83
N LEU A 95 -11.51 20.26 -13.23
CA LEU A 95 -11.95 19.10 -12.43
C LEU A 95 -12.85 19.55 -11.28
N LYS A 96 -12.46 20.57 -10.53
CA LYS A 96 -13.26 21.04 -9.39
C LYS A 96 -14.58 21.69 -9.82
N HIS A 97 -14.58 22.38 -10.94
CA HIS A 97 -15.80 22.94 -11.54
C HIS A 97 -16.78 21.84 -11.95
N ASP A 98 -16.30 20.82 -12.68
CA ASP A 98 -17.15 19.77 -13.26
C ASP A 98 -17.56 18.70 -12.22
N TYR A 99 -16.77 18.50 -11.17
CA TYR A 99 -16.98 17.50 -10.10
C TYR A 99 -16.95 18.13 -8.68
N PRO A 100 -17.85 19.09 -8.38
CA PRO A 100 -17.78 19.86 -7.11
C PRO A 100 -17.92 19.00 -5.85
N ASN A 101 -18.60 17.85 -5.94
CA ASN A 101 -18.86 16.93 -4.82
C ASN A 101 -17.81 15.81 -4.68
N LYS A 102 -16.79 15.81 -5.52
CA LYS A 102 -15.67 14.87 -5.46
C LYS A 102 -14.44 15.53 -4.83
N VAL A 103 -13.62 14.73 -4.17
CA VAL A 103 -12.41 15.25 -3.51
C VAL A 103 -11.25 15.31 -4.49
N LEU A 104 -10.69 16.50 -4.66
CA LEU A 104 -9.51 16.77 -5.49
C LEU A 104 -8.32 17.06 -4.59
N ILE A 105 -7.32 16.18 -4.63
CA ILE A 105 -6.05 16.34 -3.92
C ILE A 105 -4.99 16.75 -4.95
N ALA A 106 -4.34 17.88 -4.74
CA ALA A 106 -3.23 18.31 -5.59
C ALA A 106 -1.91 17.78 -5.02
N SER A 107 -1.22 16.89 -5.75
CA SER A 107 0.12 16.46 -5.38
C SER A 107 1.14 17.46 -5.91
N ILE A 108 2.04 17.94 -5.04
CA ILE A 108 3.03 18.98 -5.37
C ILE A 108 4.44 18.56 -4.97
N MET A 109 5.44 19.13 -5.67
CA MET A 109 6.86 18.97 -5.35
C MET A 109 7.64 20.24 -5.70
N GLY A 110 8.28 20.83 -4.71
CA GLY A 110 9.22 21.95 -4.87
C GLY A 110 10.66 21.53 -4.57
N SER A 111 11.62 22.32 -5.02
CA SER A 111 13.06 22.13 -4.77
C SER A 111 13.58 22.94 -3.56
N ASN A 112 12.82 23.92 -3.10
CA ASN A 112 13.14 24.82 -2.00
C ASN A 112 11.86 25.37 -1.35
N GLU A 113 11.98 26.03 -0.18
CA GLU A 113 10.83 26.52 0.58
C GLU A 113 9.93 27.47 -0.20
N GLU A 114 10.50 28.35 -1.01
CA GLU A 114 9.74 29.33 -1.80
C GLU A 114 8.85 28.62 -2.85
N GLU A 115 9.39 27.61 -3.51
CA GLU A 115 8.62 26.80 -4.46
C GLU A 115 7.51 26.00 -3.78
N TRP A 116 7.76 25.39 -2.62
CA TRP A 116 6.74 24.67 -1.86
C TRP A 116 5.60 25.59 -1.40
N GLU A 117 5.94 26.77 -0.86
CA GLU A 117 4.97 27.78 -0.43
C GLU A 117 4.14 28.30 -1.61
N ARG A 118 4.79 28.62 -2.73
CA ARG A 118 4.11 29.12 -3.92
C ARG A 118 3.23 28.08 -4.60
N LEU A 119 3.68 26.81 -4.71
CA LEU A 119 2.86 25.72 -5.24
C LEU A 119 1.61 25.49 -4.39
N ALA A 120 1.75 25.50 -3.07
CA ALA A 120 0.63 25.34 -2.15
C ALA A 120 -0.44 26.43 -2.37
N HIS A 121 -0.03 27.69 -2.51
CA HIS A 121 -0.93 28.80 -2.82
C HIS A 121 -1.65 28.62 -4.16
N LEU A 122 -0.91 28.27 -5.22
CA LEU A 122 -1.46 28.11 -6.57
C LEU A 122 -2.49 26.98 -6.67
N VAL A 123 -2.27 25.84 -5.97
CA VAL A 123 -3.22 24.72 -6.01
C VAL A 123 -4.47 24.99 -5.16
N GLU A 124 -4.37 25.78 -4.07
CA GLU A 124 -5.52 26.29 -3.33
C GLU A 124 -6.36 27.22 -4.20
N GLU A 125 -5.75 28.18 -4.90
CA GLU A 125 -6.45 29.04 -5.86
C GLU A 125 -7.06 28.26 -7.03
N ALA A 126 -6.46 27.13 -7.41
CA ALA A 126 -7.02 26.23 -8.43
C ALA A 126 -8.20 25.40 -7.93
N GLY A 127 -8.55 25.48 -6.64
CA GLY A 127 -9.73 24.86 -6.04
C GLY A 127 -9.51 23.42 -5.55
N ALA A 128 -8.27 22.99 -5.29
CA ALA A 128 -8.01 21.72 -4.63
C ALA A 128 -8.66 21.69 -3.23
N ASP A 129 -9.09 20.51 -2.80
CA ASP A 129 -9.65 20.29 -1.44
C ASP A 129 -8.55 19.97 -0.42
N MET A 130 -7.44 19.37 -0.89
CA MET A 130 -6.30 18.96 -0.06
C MET A 130 -5.00 19.05 -0.89
N ILE A 131 -3.87 19.06 -0.18
CA ILE A 131 -2.53 19.01 -0.76
C ILE A 131 -1.85 17.70 -0.35
N GLU A 132 -1.18 17.03 -1.31
CA GLU A 132 -0.25 15.93 -1.04
C GLU A 132 1.19 16.37 -1.33
N CYS A 133 2.04 16.47 -0.29
CA CYS A 133 3.45 16.79 -0.45
C CYS A 133 4.24 15.55 -0.84
N ASN A 134 4.73 15.47 -2.07
CA ASN A 134 5.48 14.32 -2.55
C ASN A 134 6.96 14.40 -2.14
N PHE A 135 7.30 13.92 -0.94
CA PHE A 135 8.68 13.79 -0.43
C PHE A 135 9.35 12.46 -0.85
N SER A 136 8.78 11.70 -1.76
CA SER A 136 9.07 10.27 -1.82
C SER A 136 9.42 9.73 -3.21
N CYS A 137 9.38 10.55 -4.28
CA CYS A 137 9.69 10.11 -5.62
C CYS A 137 11.15 9.61 -5.73
N PRO A 138 11.40 8.34 -6.12
CA PRO A 138 12.76 7.80 -6.15
C PRO A 138 13.54 8.17 -7.42
N GLN A 139 12.91 8.84 -8.39
CA GLN A 139 13.45 9.13 -9.73
C GLN A 139 13.90 10.58 -9.94
N MET A 140 13.93 11.38 -8.87
CA MET A 140 14.38 12.76 -9.01
C MET A 140 15.88 12.84 -9.27
N THR A 141 16.27 13.70 -10.18
CA THR A 141 17.67 13.94 -10.57
C THR A 141 18.42 14.90 -9.63
N SER A 142 17.70 15.51 -8.68
CA SER A 142 18.23 16.42 -7.66
C SER A 142 18.08 15.85 -6.25
N HIS A 143 19.15 15.90 -5.45
CA HIS A 143 19.12 15.53 -4.03
C HIS A 143 18.28 16.46 -3.13
N ALA A 144 17.87 17.62 -3.65
CA ALA A 144 16.94 18.53 -2.96
C ALA A 144 15.47 18.12 -3.10
N MET A 145 15.17 17.02 -3.78
CA MET A 145 13.82 16.60 -4.14
C MET A 145 13.62 15.10 -3.95
N GLY A 146 12.36 14.70 -3.80
CA GLY A 146 11.95 13.29 -3.80
C GLY A 146 12.45 12.50 -2.58
N SER A 147 12.84 11.25 -2.79
CA SER A 147 13.13 10.30 -1.70
C SER A 147 14.28 10.69 -0.79
N ASP A 148 15.20 11.52 -1.24
CA ASP A 148 16.32 12.00 -0.41
C ASP A 148 15.80 12.99 0.64
N VAL A 149 14.82 13.84 0.26
CA VAL A 149 14.08 14.70 1.22
C VAL A 149 13.27 13.84 2.19
N GLY A 150 12.54 12.84 1.68
CA GLY A 150 11.66 11.99 2.48
C GLY A 150 12.38 11.08 3.49
N GLN A 151 13.71 10.99 3.44
CA GLN A 151 14.54 10.30 4.42
C GLN A 151 15.08 11.25 5.51
N SER A 152 14.85 12.57 5.39
CA SER A 152 15.34 13.60 6.31
C SER A 152 14.20 14.22 7.10
N PRO A 153 14.03 13.90 8.40
CA PRO A 153 13.02 14.52 9.25
C PRO A 153 13.07 16.05 9.23
N SER A 154 14.27 16.62 9.24
CA SER A 154 14.46 18.08 9.24
C SER A 154 14.00 18.75 7.95
N LEU A 155 14.25 18.14 6.79
CA LEU A 155 13.80 18.69 5.50
C LEU A 155 12.28 18.55 5.34
N VAL A 156 11.72 17.40 5.74
CA VAL A 156 10.26 17.19 5.71
C VAL A 156 9.55 18.21 6.60
N ASN A 157 9.99 18.39 7.84
CA ASN A 157 9.45 19.43 8.74
C ASN A 157 9.52 20.82 8.11
N LYS A 158 10.69 21.17 7.57
CA LYS A 158 10.94 22.46 6.94
C LYS A 158 9.98 22.74 5.77
N TYR A 159 9.81 21.77 4.87
CA TYR A 159 8.93 21.93 3.71
C TYR A 159 7.45 21.86 4.05
N CYS A 160 7.05 21.06 5.04
CA CYS A 160 5.69 21.11 5.58
C CYS A 160 5.34 22.51 6.10
N LYS A 161 6.23 23.15 6.86
CA LYS A 161 6.06 24.54 7.30
C LYS A 161 5.93 25.51 6.15
N ALA A 162 6.69 25.34 5.05
CA ALA A 162 6.58 26.16 3.88
C ALA A 162 5.21 26.03 3.21
N VAL A 163 4.72 24.79 3.03
CA VAL A 163 3.38 24.53 2.49
C VAL A 163 2.30 25.20 3.34
N LYS A 164 2.39 25.09 4.65
CA LYS A 164 1.42 25.73 5.58
C LYS A 164 1.46 27.25 5.60
N ARG A 165 2.56 27.88 5.19
CA ARG A 165 2.58 29.34 4.94
C ARG A 165 1.83 29.70 3.65
N GLY A 166 1.89 28.83 2.63
CA GLY A 166 1.27 29.08 1.33
C GLY A 166 -0.21 28.71 1.25
N SER A 167 -0.72 27.83 2.12
CA SER A 167 -2.08 27.32 2.03
C SER A 167 -2.67 26.96 3.38
N LYS A 168 -4.02 27.07 3.49
CA LYS A 168 -4.81 26.65 4.65
C LYS A 168 -5.43 25.25 4.45
N LEU A 169 -5.28 24.65 3.27
CA LEU A 169 -5.82 23.35 2.97
C LEU A 169 -5.24 22.25 3.89
N PRO A 170 -5.99 21.20 4.17
CA PRO A 170 -5.43 19.99 4.76
C PRO A 170 -4.28 19.45 3.92
N MET A 171 -3.18 19.07 4.57
CA MET A 171 -1.94 18.66 3.92
C MET A 171 -1.54 17.26 4.34
N LEU A 172 -1.25 16.42 3.35
CA LEU A 172 -0.71 15.07 3.52
C LEU A 172 0.79 15.07 3.22
N ALA A 173 1.57 14.44 4.08
CA ALA A 173 2.96 14.11 3.79
C ALA A 173 3.05 12.71 3.18
N LYS A 174 3.46 12.60 1.90
CA LYS A 174 3.62 11.30 1.24
C LYS A 174 5.00 10.74 1.44
N MET A 175 5.06 9.56 2.08
CA MET A 175 6.25 8.94 2.61
C MET A 175 6.92 7.96 1.66
N THR A 176 8.26 7.92 1.71
CA THR A 176 9.06 6.91 1.02
C THR A 176 9.20 5.65 1.87
N PRO A 177 9.05 4.44 1.29
CA PRO A 177 9.34 3.19 2.00
C PRO A 177 10.85 2.86 2.01
N ASN A 178 11.68 3.67 1.37
CA ASN A 178 13.12 3.44 1.26
C ASN A 178 13.87 3.95 2.50
N ILE A 179 13.35 3.58 3.67
CA ILE A 179 13.81 3.98 5.00
C ILE A 179 13.58 2.84 6.00
N GLY A 180 14.37 2.77 7.03
CA GLY A 180 14.22 1.76 8.10
C GLY A 180 13.05 2.05 9.04
N ASP A 181 12.95 3.31 9.50
CA ASP A 181 11.90 3.81 10.39
C ASP A 181 11.21 5.02 9.75
N MET A 182 9.91 4.86 9.47
CA MET A 182 9.07 5.92 8.88
C MET A 182 8.47 6.83 9.97
N ASN A 183 8.36 6.36 11.21
CA ASN A 183 7.67 7.08 12.29
C ASN A 183 8.37 8.40 12.63
N GLU A 184 9.71 8.43 12.61
CA GLU A 184 10.47 9.66 12.88
C GLU A 184 10.21 10.75 11.83
N VAL A 185 10.09 10.35 10.57
CA VAL A 185 9.76 11.29 9.49
C VAL A 185 8.30 11.72 9.56
N ALA A 186 7.39 10.80 9.90
CA ALA A 186 5.98 11.11 10.12
C ALA A 186 5.78 12.12 11.25
N LEU A 187 6.47 11.93 12.38
CA LEU A 187 6.48 12.89 13.50
C LEU A 187 6.94 14.27 13.03
N ALA A 188 8.06 14.33 12.32
CA ALA A 188 8.60 15.59 11.82
C ALA A 188 7.63 16.29 10.83
N ALA A 189 6.87 15.52 10.03
CA ALA A 189 5.85 16.04 9.14
C ALA A 189 4.69 16.68 9.93
N LEU A 190 4.18 15.99 10.98
CA LEU A 190 3.11 16.50 11.84
C LEU A 190 3.56 17.76 12.62
N GLU A 191 4.77 17.77 13.14
CA GLU A 191 5.38 18.96 13.75
C GLU A 191 5.55 20.12 12.76
N GLY A 192 5.70 19.80 11.49
CA GLY A 192 5.72 20.75 10.36
C GLY A 192 4.34 21.26 9.97
N GLY A 193 3.27 20.69 10.53
CA GLY A 193 1.88 21.09 10.30
C GLY A 193 1.13 20.18 9.32
N ALA A 194 1.65 18.98 8.99
CA ALA A 194 0.86 18.01 8.21
C ALA A 194 -0.38 17.57 9.00
N ASP A 195 -1.51 17.45 8.32
CA ASP A 195 -2.79 17.01 8.90
C ASP A 195 -2.93 15.49 8.85
N GLY A 196 -2.19 14.82 7.93
CA GLY A 196 -2.18 13.38 7.78
C GLY A 196 -0.98 12.88 6.99
N ILE A 197 -0.90 11.56 6.87
CA ILE A 197 0.20 10.85 6.19
C ILE A 197 -0.35 10.03 5.04
N ALA A 198 0.31 10.07 3.87
CA ALA A 198 0.07 9.14 2.77
C ALA A 198 1.26 8.15 2.67
N ALA A 199 1.01 6.87 2.78
CA ALA A 199 2.05 5.84 2.78
C ALA A 199 1.56 4.54 2.09
N ILE A 200 2.37 4.00 1.20
CA ILE A 200 3.76 4.29 0.85
C ILE A 200 3.90 4.67 -0.64
N ASN A 201 4.96 5.38 -1.00
CA ASN A 201 5.40 5.48 -2.39
C ASN A 201 6.12 4.18 -2.81
N THR A 202 6.74 4.17 -3.98
CA THR A 202 7.39 3.00 -4.58
C THR A 202 8.71 2.62 -3.88
N VAL A 203 8.98 1.31 -3.86
CA VAL A 203 10.24 0.75 -3.35
C VAL A 203 11.33 0.83 -4.43
N LYS A 204 12.52 1.27 -4.11
CA LYS A 204 13.67 1.25 -5.04
C LYS A 204 14.02 -0.20 -5.41
N SER A 205 14.09 -0.50 -6.70
CA SER A 205 14.34 -1.87 -7.20
C SER A 205 15.02 -1.94 -8.57
N ILE A 206 15.47 -3.16 -8.90
CA ILE A 206 15.70 -3.66 -10.25
C ILE A 206 14.69 -4.80 -10.45
N CYS A 207 13.82 -4.70 -11.46
CA CYS A 207 12.75 -5.68 -11.66
C CYS A 207 13.26 -6.93 -12.38
N ASN A 208 13.83 -6.75 -13.57
CA ASN A 208 14.38 -7.83 -14.39
C ASN A 208 15.73 -7.43 -14.97
N VAL A 209 16.49 -8.46 -15.42
CA VAL A 209 17.76 -8.30 -16.14
C VAL A 209 17.66 -9.08 -17.45
N ASP A 210 17.92 -8.38 -18.55
CA ASP A 210 18.14 -9.01 -19.85
C ASP A 210 19.55 -9.63 -19.87
N LEU A 211 19.60 -10.95 -19.85
CA LEU A 211 20.87 -11.68 -19.77
C LEU A 211 21.65 -11.70 -21.10
N GLU A 212 20.96 -11.54 -22.23
CA GLU A 212 21.59 -11.48 -23.55
C GLU A 212 22.36 -10.16 -23.72
N ASN A 213 21.76 -9.07 -23.26
CA ASN A 213 22.35 -7.74 -23.36
C ASN A 213 23.08 -7.29 -22.06
N ASN A 214 23.00 -8.10 -21.00
CA ASN A 214 23.60 -7.82 -19.69
C ASN A 214 23.17 -6.43 -19.13
N VAL A 215 21.89 -6.12 -19.18
CA VAL A 215 21.33 -4.84 -18.74
C VAL A 215 20.02 -5.02 -17.98
N GLY A 216 19.77 -4.15 -16.98
CA GLY A 216 18.49 -4.12 -16.28
C GLY A 216 17.35 -3.63 -17.17
N LEU A 217 16.11 -4.04 -16.89
CA LEU A 217 14.92 -3.59 -17.60
C LEU A 217 14.13 -2.53 -16.79
N PRO A 218 13.42 -1.59 -17.47
CA PRO A 218 13.48 -1.35 -18.91
C PRO A 218 14.86 -0.80 -19.31
N MET A 219 15.25 -1.08 -20.54
CA MET A 219 16.52 -0.62 -21.10
C MET A 219 16.33 0.66 -21.91
N VAL A 220 17.11 1.69 -21.58
CA VAL A 220 17.17 2.97 -22.29
C VAL A 220 18.56 3.11 -22.87
N ASN A 221 18.72 3.05 -24.18
CA ASN A 221 20.00 3.15 -24.87
C ASN A 221 21.13 2.32 -24.22
N GLY A 222 20.87 1.01 -23.99
CA GLY A 222 21.85 0.08 -23.40
C GLY A 222 22.10 0.26 -21.90
N LYS A 223 21.31 1.07 -21.20
CA LYS A 223 21.44 1.34 -19.75
C LYS A 223 20.09 1.17 -19.05
N SER A 224 20.12 1.06 -17.74
CA SER A 224 18.94 1.10 -16.87
C SER A 224 19.28 1.81 -15.55
N SER A 225 18.29 2.02 -14.71
CA SER A 225 18.50 2.59 -13.38
C SER A 225 17.73 1.82 -12.30
N VAL A 226 18.16 1.96 -11.04
CA VAL A 226 17.35 1.60 -9.89
C VAL A 226 16.18 2.56 -9.83
N SER A 227 14.94 2.04 -9.77
CA SER A 227 13.73 2.87 -9.86
C SER A 227 12.57 2.33 -9.06
N GLY A 228 11.42 3.00 -9.14
CA GLY A 228 10.24 2.69 -8.33
C GLY A 228 9.60 1.35 -8.69
N TYR A 229 9.32 0.54 -7.68
CA TYR A 229 8.61 -0.73 -7.78
C TYR A 229 7.31 -0.68 -6.99
N SER A 230 6.22 -1.13 -7.59
CA SER A 230 4.86 -1.09 -7.05
C SER A 230 4.09 -2.37 -7.39
N GLY A 231 2.78 -2.39 -7.14
CA GLY A 231 1.91 -3.55 -7.39
C GLY A 231 1.82 -4.49 -6.19
N LYS A 232 1.24 -5.67 -6.39
CA LYS A 232 0.90 -6.64 -5.33
C LYS A 232 2.07 -7.01 -4.44
N ALA A 233 3.28 -7.09 -5.01
CA ALA A 233 4.48 -7.50 -4.28
C ALA A 233 4.86 -6.57 -3.12
N ILE A 234 4.49 -5.29 -3.17
CA ILE A 234 4.84 -4.33 -2.10
C ILE A 234 3.79 -4.24 -1.00
N LYS A 235 2.62 -4.89 -1.14
CA LYS A 235 1.55 -4.84 -0.13
C LYS A 235 2.03 -5.17 1.28
N PRO A 236 2.79 -6.26 1.53
CA PRO A 236 3.26 -6.58 2.88
C PRO A 236 4.14 -5.48 3.50
N ILE A 237 4.93 -4.79 2.67
CA ILE A 237 5.78 -3.67 3.10
C ILE A 237 4.90 -2.48 3.49
N ALA A 238 3.89 -2.18 2.66
CA ALA A 238 2.95 -1.09 2.94
C ALA A 238 2.16 -1.34 4.23
N LEU A 239 1.58 -2.54 4.40
CA LEU A 239 0.83 -2.92 5.61
C LEU A 239 1.67 -2.77 6.88
N ARG A 240 2.96 -3.15 6.83
CA ARG A 240 3.90 -2.96 7.95
C ARG A 240 3.97 -1.50 8.36
N PHE A 241 4.23 -0.59 7.42
CA PHE A 241 4.38 0.84 7.73
C PHE A 241 3.09 1.46 8.27
N ILE A 242 1.92 1.09 7.71
CA ILE A 242 0.62 1.54 8.22
C ILE A 242 0.43 1.10 9.68
N ALA A 243 0.64 -0.19 9.97
CA ALA A 243 0.47 -0.72 11.32
C ALA A 243 1.46 -0.10 12.31
N GLN A 244 2.72 0.12 11.91
CA GLN A 244 3.73 0.74 12.77
C GLN A 244 3.37 2.18 13.12
N MET A 245 2.94 3.00 12.16
CA MET A 245 2.52 4.38 12.41
C MET A 245 1.25 4.43 13.27
N TYR A 246 0.27 3.57 13.00
CA TYR A 246 -0.98 3.54 13.77
C TYR A 246 -0.77 3.14 15.23
N ASN A 247 0.17 2.22 15.51
CA ASN A 247 0.48 1.72 16.86
C ASN A 247 1.50 2.60 17.64
N ASP A 248 2.13 3.58 17.01
CA ASP A 248 3.07 4.47 17.70
C ASP A 248 2.31 5.51 18.53
N GLU A 249 2.43 5.45 19.84
CA GLU A 249 1.76 6.38 20.78
C GLU A 249 2.09 7.85 20.50
N ARG A 250 3.25 8.15 19.92
CA ARG A 250 3.67 9.51 19.53
C ARG A 250 2.90 10.03 18.32
N LEU A 251 2.36 9.10 17.50
CA LEU A 251 1.54 9.37 16.32
C LEU A 251 0.05 9.17 16.58
N LYS A 252 -0.35 9.08 17.85
CA LYS A 252 -1.73 8.80 18.23
C LYS A 252 -2.71 9.82 17.61
N GLY A 253 -3.69 9.29 16.88
CA GLY A 253 -4.69 10.10 16.20
C GLY A 253 -4.28 10.57 14.80
N VAL A 254 -3.08 10.19 14.31
CA VAL A 254 -2.70 10.47 12.93
C VAL A 254 -3.66 9.81 11.96
N GLU A 255 -4.07 10.54 10.94
CA GLU A 255 -4.90 10.02 9.87
C GLU A 255 -4.02 9.57 8.69
N ILE A 256 -4.25 8.34 8.22
CA ILE A 256 -3.38 7.69 7.23
C ILE A 256 -4.16 7.37 5.96
N SER A 257 -3.61 7.76 4.81
CA SER A 257 -4.02 7.30 3.49
C SER A 257 -3.10 6.15 3.06
N GLY A 258 -3.64 4.93 2.96
CA GLY A 258 -2.87 3.73 2.66
C GLY A 258 -2.63 3.54 1.16
N ILE A 259 -1.40 3.20 0.79
CA ILE A 259 -0.98 3.03 -0.62
C ILE A 259 -0.06 1.82 -0.74
N GLY A 260 -0.27 0.96 -1.74
CA GLY A 260 0.69 -0.09 -2.11
C GLY A 260 0.07 -1.48 -2.28
N GLY A 261 -0.13 -1.92 -3.52
CA GLY A 261 -0.54 -3.28 -3.85
C GLY A 261 -1.99 -3.62 -3.56
N ILE A 262 -2.88 -2.63 -3.48
CA ILE A 262 -4.33 -2.81 -3.34
C ILE A 262 -4.89 -3.18 -4.72
N GLU A 263 -5.46 -4.38 -4.83
CA GLU A 263 -6.04 -4.92 -6.06
C GLU A 263 -7.46 -5.45 -5.84
N THR A 264 -7.79 -5.86 -4.61
CA THR A 264 -9.09 -6.42 -4.26
C THR A 264 -9.69 -5.68 -3.05
N TRP A 265 -10.98 -5.91 -2.79
CA TRP A 265 -11.64 -5.34 -1.61
C TRP A 265 -11.05 -5.92 -0.30
N GLU A 266 -10.55 -7.16 -0.31
CA GLU A 266 -9.86 -7.76 0.84
C GLU A 266 -8.58 -6.98 1.16
N ASP A 267 -7.78 -6.65 0.13
CA ASP A 267 -6.60 -5.81 0.33
C ASP A 267 -6.98 -4.47 0.97
N ALA A 268 -8.04 -3.84 0.46
CA ALA A 268 -8.55 -2.59 1.01
C ALA A 268 -8.96 -2.74 2.48
N ALA A 269 -9.70 -3.82 2.80
CA ALA A 269 -10.11 -4.13 4.17
C ALA A 269 -8.92 -4.34 5.11
N GLU A 270 -7.85 -5.00 4.65
CA GLU A 270 -6.62 -5.16 5.43
C GLU A 270 -5.96 -3.82 5.76
N PHE A 271 -5.81 -2.92 4.78
CA PHE A 271 -5.26 -1.58 5.03
C PHE A 271 -6.09 -0.79 6.04
N ILE A 272 -7.42 -0.80 5.90
CA ILE A 272 -8.32 -0.10 6.83
C ILE A 272 -8.22 -0.71 8.22
N SER A 273 -8.23 -2.04 8.32
CA SER A 273 -8.10 -2.74 9.61
C SER A 273 -6.76 -2.47 10.32
N LEU A 274 -5.72 -2.09 9.58
CA LEU A 274 -4.42 -1.71 10.12
C LEU A 274 -4.26 -0.20 10.37
N GLY A 275 -5.29 0.62 10.10
CA GLY A 275 -5.31 2.02 10.49
C GLY A 275 -5.44 3.04 9.36
N ALA A 276 -5.48 2.62 8.09
CA ALA A 276 -5.74 3.54 6.98
C ALA A 276 -7.21 3.97 6.95
N LYS A 277 -7.46 5.26 6.75
CA LYS A 277 -8.82 5.80 6.54
C LYS A 277 -9.19 5.90 5.06
N THR A 278 -8.27 6.35 4.23
CA THR A 278 -8.42 6.40 2.77
C THR A 278 -7.39 5.52 2.08
N LEU A 279 -7.62 5.18 0.83
CA LEU A 279 -6.81 4.24 0.08
C LEU A 279 -6.49 4.82 -1.29
N GLN A 280 -5.24 4.78 -1.70
CA GLN A 280 -4.81 5.27 -3.01
C GLN A 280 -4.37 4.10 -3.90
N ILE A 281 -4.86 4.06 -5.14
CA ILE A 281 -4.69 2.94 -6.07
C ILE A 281 -4.08 3.43 -7.37
N THR A 282 -3.07 2.72 -7.88
CA THR A 282 -2.39 3.00 -9.17
C THR A 282 -2.25 1.75 -10.02
N THR A 283 -1.35 0.82 -9.65
CA THR A 283 -0.92 -0.30 -10.49
C THR A 283 -2.08 -1.20 -10.89
N ALA A 284 -3.02 -1.43 -10.00
CA ALA A 284 -4.23 -2.20 -10.30
C ALA A 284 -5.10 -1.52 -11.39
N ILE A 285 -5.14 -0.18 -11.41
CA ILE A 285 -5.84 0.56 -12.46
C ILE A 285 -5.11 0.44 -13.80
N MET A 286 -3.77 0.45 -13.81
CA MET A 286 -3.00 0.23 -15.03
C MET A 286 -3.23 -1.17 -15.62
N GLN A 287 -3.48 -2.16 -14.77
CA GLN A 287 -3.69 -3.55 -15.18
C GLN A 287 -5.17 -3.84 -15.53
N TYR A 288 -6.12 -3.36 -14.73
CA TYR A 288 -7.54 -3.73 -14.80
C TYR A 288 -8.47 -2.61 -15.26
N GLY A 289 -7.96 -1.38 -15.34
CA GLY A 289 -8.74 -0.18 -15.66
C GLY A 289 -9.48 0.40 -14.45
N TYR A 290 -10.06 1.60 -14.62
CA TYR A 290 -10.78 2.32 -13.56
C TYR A 290 -12.03 1.57 -13.05
N ARG A 291 -12.58 0.66 -13.83
CA ARG A 291 -13.76 -0.16 -13.44
C ARG A 291 -13.52 -1.03 -12.21
N ILE A 292 -12.28 -1.27 -11.80
CA ILE A 292 -11.94 -2.00 -10.58
C ILE A 292 -12.64 -1.42 -9.33
N ILE A 293 -13.01 -0.15 -9.36
CA ILE A 293 -13.71 0.52 -8.26
C ILE A 293 -15.07 -0.12 -7.95
N GLU A 294 -15.74 -0.72 -8.94
CA GLU A 294 -17.02 -1.39 -8.75
C GLU A 294 -16.86 -2.60 -7.81
N ASP A 295 -15.83 -3.41 -8.03
CA ASP A 295 -15.53 -4.58 -7.20
C ASP A 295 -15.06 -4.16 -5.80
N LEU A 296 -14.20 -3.14 -5.71
CA LEU A 296 -13.68 -2.62 -4.46
C LEU A 296 -14.80 -2.08 -3.56
N THR A 297 -15.67 -1.24 -4.09
CA THR A 297 -16.77 -0.65 -3.31
C THR A 297 -17.83 -1.68 -2.96
N SER A 298 -18.21 -2.53 -3.90
CA SER A 298 -19.20 -3.60 -3.66
C SER A 298 -18.70 -4.59 -2.61
N GLY A 299 -17.48 -5.10 -2.76
CA GLY A 299 -16.89 -6.07 -1.84
C GLY A 299 -16.74 -5.50 -0.42
N LEU A 300 -16.18 -4.29 -0.28
CA LEU A 300 -16.04 -3.64 1.03
C LEU A 300 -17.40 -3.41 1.69
N SER A 301 -18.41 -2.95 0.93
CA SER A 301 -19.76 -2.74 1.45
C SER A 301 -20.41 -4.03 1.97
N HIS A 302 -20.24 -5.15 1.27
CA HIS A 302 -20.72 -6.46 1.73
C HIS A 302 -19.94 -6.96 2.95
N TYR A 303 -18.62 -6.72 2.99
CA TYR A 303 -17.80 -7.07 4.15
C TYR A 303 -18.28 -6.36 5.42
N LEU A 304 -18.55 -5.05 5.35
CA LEU A 304 -19.09 -4.27 6.47
C LEU A 304 -20.45 -4.84 6.93
N GLU A 305 -21.34 -5.16 5.99
CA GLU A 305 -22.65 -5.75 6.32
C GLU A 305 -22.51 -7.10 7.03
N ASN A 306 -21.69 -8.00 6.47
CA ASN A 306 -21.51 -9.36 6.99
C ASN A 306 -20.86 -9.40 8.38
N HIS A 307 -20.06 -8.38 8.72
CA HIS A 307 -19.38 -8.29 10.01
C HIS A 307 -20.03 -7.32 10.99
N GLY A 308 -21.19 -6.75 10.61
CA GLY A 308 -21.99 -5.88 11.49
C GLY A 308 -21.40 -4.50 11.72
N TYR A 309 -20.49 -4.03 10.87
CA TYR A 309 -19.99 -2.66 10.92
C TYR A 309 -21.04 -1.69 10.35
N ASN A 310 -21.20 -0.52 10.99
CA ASN A 310 -22.10 0.52 10.53
C ASN A 310 -21.43 1.52 9.59
N SER A 311 -20.10 1.68 9.71
CA SER A 311 -19.31 2.59 8.90
C SER A 311 -17.90 2.05 8.66
N VAL A 312 -17.17 2.65 7.74
CA VAL A 312 -15.75 2.36 7.48
C VAL A 312 -14.90 2.74 8.71
N GLU A 313 -15.24 3.82 9.40
CA GLU A 313 -14.54 4.27 10.61
C GLU A 313 -14.53 3.21 11.72
N GLU A 314 -15.60 2.45 11.90
CA GLU A 314 -15.65 1.40 12.91
C GLU A 314 -14.64 0.27 12.66
N MET A 315 -14.18 0.12 11.44
CA MET A 315 -13.23 -0.89 11.02
C MET A 315 -11.76 -0.42 11.18
N VAL A 316 -11.53 0.89 11.18
CA VAL A 316 -10.17 1.46 11.20
C VAL A 316 -9.40 1.00 12.44
N GLY A 317 -8.21 0.39 12.21
CA GLY A 317 -7.28 -0.04 13.25
C GLY A 317 -7.66 -1.30 14.03
N ARG A 318 -8.77 -1.99 13.69
CA ARG A 318 -9.23 -3.18 14.42
C ARG A 318 -8.22 -4.33 14.48
N ALA A 319 -7.39 -4.48 13.45
CA ALA A 319 -6.34 -5.49 13.43
C ALA A 319 -5.01 -4.97 13.99
N ALA A 320 -4.77 -3.67 13.92
CA ALA A 320 -3.50 -3.06 14.32
C ALA A 320 -3.16 -3.34 15.79
N ILE A 321 -4.14 -3.30 16.68
CA ILE A 321 -3.97 -3.58 18.13
C ILE A 321 -3.49 -5.00 18.43
N ASN A 322 -3.60 -5.92 17.46
CA ASN A 322 -3.13 -7.32 17.59
C ASN A 322 -1.75 -7.52 16.94
N ILE A 323 -1.14 -6.48 16.40
CA ILE A 323 0.24 -6.49 15.90
C ILE A 323 1.14 -5.99 17.04
N ILE A 324 1.75 -6.94 17.73
CA ILE A 324 2.57 -6.69 18.94
C ILE A 324 4.05 -6.99 18.67
N PRO A 325 4.97 -6.53 19.52
CA PRO A 325 6.38 -6.91 19.45
C PRO A 325 6.57 -8.43 19.51
N ALA A 326 7.58 -8.92 18.78
CA ALA A 326 7.83 -10.36 18.68
C ALA A 326 8.13 -11.02 20.04
N GLU A 327 8.74 -10.29 20.96
CA GLU A 327 9.02 -10.73 22.34
C GLU A 327 7.75 -11.00 23.15
N ASP A 328 6.65 -10.30 22.86
CA ASP A 328 5.38 -10.42 23.57
C ASP A 328 4.49 -11.55 23.03
N LEU A 329 4.90 -12.19 21.93
CA LEU A 329 4.16 -13.32 21.37
C LEU A 329 4.22 -14.54 22.31
N ASP A 330 3.08 -15.20 22.50
CA ASP A 330 2.96 -16.39 23.32
C ASP A 330 3.77 -17.56 22.76
N ARG A 331 4.70 -18.08 23.55
CA ARG A 331 5.58 -19.22 23.21
C ARG A 331 5.36 -20.43 24.13
N SER A 332 4.28 -20.44 24.91
CA SER A 332 4.01 -21.45 25.93
C SER A 332 3.51 -22.78 25.35
N TYR A 333 3.11 -22.82 24.08
CA TYR A 333 2.48 -23.99 23.46
C TYR A 333 3.07 -24.35 22.09
N ILE A 334 2.70 -25.53 21.61
CA ILE A 334 2.85 -25.98 20.23
C ILE A 334 1.45 -26.30 19.68
N CYS A 335 1.09 -25.77 18.52
CA CYS A 335 -0.10 -26.15 17.78
C CYS A 335 0.30 -27.12 16.67
N TYR A 336 -0.14 -28.38 16.76
CA TYR A 336 0.11 -29.37 15.72
C TYR A 336 -0.86 -29.20 14.56
N PRO A 337 -0.40 -29.31 13.29
CA PRO A 337 -1.31 -29.34 12.16
C PRO A 337 -2.15 -30.65 12.18
N GLN A 338 -3.39 -30.55 11.71
CA GLN A 338 -4.29 -31.68 11.50
C GLN A 338 -4.64 -31.82 10.03
N ILE A 339 -4.58 -33.05 9.52
CA ILE A 339 -4.91 -33.35 8.12
C ILE A 339 -6.35 -33.85 8.07
N ASP A 340 -7.15 -33.17 7.24
CA ASP A 340 -8.50 -33.61 6.85
C ASP A 340 -8.37 -34.67 5.75
N SER A 341 -8.64 -35.93 6.07
CA SER A 341 -8.51 -37.07 5.15
C SER A 341 -9.51 -36.98 3.97
N ASP A 342 -10.67 -36.36 4.18
CA ASP A 342 -11.72 -36.30 3.18
C ASP A 342 -11.41 -35.22 2.11
N LEU A 343 -10.68 -34.16 2.49
CA LEU A 343 -10.20 -33.14 1.57
C LEU A 343 -8.84 -33.47 0.94
N CYS A 344 -8.07 -34.37 1.58
CA CYS A 344 -6.71 -34.69 1.15
C CYS A 344 -6.68 -35.43 -0.20
N VAL A 345 -6.04 -34.82 -1.21
CA VAL A 345 -5.86 -35.41 -2.56
C VAL A 345 -4.58 -36.25 -2.68
N HIS A 346 -3.92 -36.56 -1.59
CA HIS A 346 -2.73 -37.41 -1.53
C HIS A 346 -1.56 -37.00 -2.44
N CYS A 347 -1.39 -35.69 -2.69
CA CYS A 347 -0.38 -35.17 -3.63
C CYS A 347 1.06 -35.19 -3.08
N GLY A 348 1.28 -35.38 -1.77
CA GLY A 348 2.59 -35.44 -1.16
C GLY A 348 3.33 -34.10 -0.98
N ARG A 349 2.77 -32.97 -1.41
CA ARG A 349 3.45 -31.65 -1.33
C ARG A 349 3.84 -31.26 0.10
N CYS A 350 2.98 -31.56 1.08
CA CYS A 350 3.26 -31.30 2.50
C CYS A 350 4.46 -32.11 3.01
N TYR A 351 4.60 -33.37 2.56
CA TYR A 351 5.76 -34.20 2.88
C TYR A 351 7.04 -33.59 2.30
N ILE A 352 7.07 -33.32 0.99
CA ILE A 352 8.25 -32.74 0.31
C ILE A 352 8.65 -31.42 0.98
N SER A 353 7.69 -30.53 1.23
CA SER A 353 7.96 -29.23 1.86
C SER A 353 8.51 -29.37 3.27
N CYS A 354 7.98 -30.31 4.08
CA CYS A 354 8.47 -30.57 5.42
C CYS A 354 9.82 -31.30 5.42
N TYR A 355 10.07 -32.20 4.46
CA TYR A 355 11.30 -32.97 4.35
C TYR A 355 12.48 -32.10 3.95
N ASP A 356 12.28 -31.24 2.93
CA ASP A 356 13.34 -30.38 2.37
C ASP A 356 13.45 -29.03 3.08
N GLY A 357 12.34 -28.44 3.50
CA GLY A 357 12.28 -27.07 4.01
C GLY A 357 11.89 -26.92 5.49
N GLY A 358 11.64 -28.02 6.20
CA GLY A 358 11.17 -27.97 7.58
C GLY A 358 11.89 -28.94 8.51
N HIS A 359 11.14 -29.70 9.30
CA HIS A 359 11.63 -30.51 10.40
C HIS A 359 11.53 -32.02 10.17
N GLN A 360 11.27 -32.46 8.92
CA GLN A 360 11.15 -33.88 8.54
C GLN A 360 10.13 -34.64 9.42
N ALA A 361 9.06 -33.97 9.78
CA ALA A 361 8.04 -34.47 10.71
C ALA A 361 6.82 -35.06 10.01
N ILE A 362 6.77 -35.12 8.68
CA ILE A 362 5.70 -35.74 7.90
C ILE A 362 6.25 -37.05 7.30
N GLU A 363 5.60 -38.12 7.61
CA GLU A 363 5.84 -39.45 7.02
C GLU A 363 4.93 -39.60 5.79
N PHE A 364 5.44 -40.19 4.73
CA PHE A 364 4.72 -40.44 3.49
C PHE A 364 4.83 -41.91 3.13
N ASP A 365 3.70 -42.55 2.97
CA ASP A 365 3.61 -43.95 2.52
C ASP A 365 3.47 -43.94 0.99
N GLU A 366 4.47 -44.49 0.30
CA GLU A 366 4.55 -44.49 -1.17
C GLU A 366 3.45 -45.33 -1.82
N ASP A 367 3.05 -46.43 -1.22
CA ASP A 367 2.06 -47.37 -1.78
C ASP A 367 0.64 -46.80 -1.64
N THR A 368 0.30 -46.31 -0.45
CA THR A 368 -1.03 -45.76 -0.16
C THR A 368 -1.12 -44.25 -0.41
N ARG A 369 0.00 -43.59 -0.63
CA ARG A 369 0.16 -42.13 -0.74
C ARG A 369 -0.40 -41.34 0.44
N LYS A 370 -0.54 -41.97 1.57
CA LYS A 370 -1.01 -41.35 2.81
C LYS A 370 0.11 -40.60 3.52
N VAL A 371 -0.26 -39.49 4.12
CA VAL A 371 0.64 -38.68 4.94
C VAL A 371 0.25 -38.78 6.41
N LYS A 372 1.25 -38.79 7.31
CA LYS A 372 1.07 -38.81 8.76
C LYS A 372 2.04 -37.82 9.40
N ILE A 373 1.57 -37.11 10.42
CA ILE A 373 2.40 -36.17 11.18
C ILE A 373 3.02 -36.89 12.36
N ASN A 374 4.34 -36.83 12.44
CA ASN A 374 5.10 -37.32 13.60
C ASN A 374 5.26 -36.15 14.59
N GLU A 375 4.40 -36.10 15.59
CA GLU A 375 4.36 -35.00 16.58
C GLU A 375 5.67 -34.88 17.39
N LYS A 376 6.45 -35.97 17.55
CA LYS A 376 7.75 -35.90 18.23
C LYS A 376 8.79 -35.05 17.47
N ARG A 377 8.64 -34.93 16.17
CA ARG A 377 9.51 -34.09 15.30
C ARG A 377 8.86 -32.78 14.91
N CYS A 378 7.54 -32.70 14.96
CA CYS A 378 6.80 -31.52 14.54
C CYS A 378 6.97 -30.38 15.54
N VAL A 379 7.31 -29.20 15.06
CA VAL A 379 7.44 -27.97 15.87
C VAL A 379 6.25 -27.01 15.69
N GLY A 380 5.21 -27.41 14.95
CA GLY A 380 4.03 -26.59 14.75
C GLY A 380 4.23 -25.38 13.80
N CYS A 381 5.17 -25.45 12.86
CA CYS A 381 5.45 -24.32 11.96
C CYS A 381 4.39 -24.08 10.86
N HIS A 382 3.50 -25.02 10.61
CA HIS A 382 2.42 -24.98 9.62
C HIS A 382 2.84 -24.73 8.16
N LEU A 383 4.11 -24.92 7.79
CA LEU A 383 4.55 -24.84 6.39
C LEU A 383 3.75 -25.79 5.49
N CYS A 384 3.40 -26.97 6.02
CA CYS A 384 2.59 -27.96 5.32
C CYS A 384 1.18 -27.47 4.96
N ALA A 385 0.57 -26.61 5.77
CA ALA A 385 -0.73 -26.00 5.49
C ALA A 385 -0.63 -25.00 4.32
N ASN A 386 0.44 -24.19 4.30
CA ASN A 386 0.66 -23.18 3.27
C ASN A 386 0.90 -23.75 1.87
N VAL A 387 1.42 -24.98 1.76
CA VAL A 387 1.68 -25.65 0.47
C VAL A 387 0.54 -26.58 0.04
N CYS A 388 -0.48 -26.78 0.88
CA CYS A 388 -1.59 -27.66 0.58
C CYS A 388 -2.50 -27.05 -0.50
N PRO A 389 -2.62 -27.65 -1.70
CA PRO A 389 -3.37 -27.06 -2.81
C PRO A 389 -4.89 -27.03 -2.59
N VAL A 390 -5.39 -27.84 -1.65
CA VAL A 390 -6.83 -27.99 -1.36
C VAL A 390 -7.20 -27.56 0.06
N GLY A 391 -6.26 -26.96 0.82
CA GLY A 391 -6.53 -26.52 2.18
C GLY A 391 -6.90 -27.64 3.19
N ALA A 392 -6.46 -28.88 2.92
CA ALA A 392 -6.75 -30.04 3.77
C ALA A 392 -5.99 -30.06 5.11
N ILE A 393 -5.11 -29.10 5.36
CA ILE A 393 -4.31 -29.03 6.59
C ILE A 393 -4.65 -27.76 7.36
N LYS A 394 -5.09 -27.93 8.60
CA LYS A 394 -5.52 -26.83 9.49
C LYS A 394 -4.80 -26.91 10.83
N ALA A 395 -4.93 -25.88 11.64
CA ALA A 395 -4.56 -25.93 13.06
C ALA A 395 -5.36 -27.01 13.77
N GLY A 396 -4.66 -27.83 14.57
CA GLY A 396 -5.26 -28.95 15.27
C GLY A 396 -4.97 -28.92 16.77
N ARG A 397 -4.42 -30.02 17.31
CA ARG A 397 -4.17 -30.19 18.75
C ARG A 397 -3.13 -29.17 19.26
N ILE A 398 -3.44 -28.53 20.38
CA ILE A 398 -2.53 -27.68 21.14
C ILE A 398 -1.94 -28.45 22.29
N GLU A 399 -0.63 -28.37 22.49
CA GLU A 399 0.10 -28.95 23.60
C GLU A 399 0.96 -27.88 24.27
N PHE A 400 0.74 -27.67 25.57
CA PHE A 400 1.53 -26.74 26.36
C PHE A 400 2.89 -27.32 26.69
N LYS A 401 3.92 -26.52 26.66
CA LYS A 401 5.29 -26.89 27.02
C LYS A 401 5.37 -27.27 28.51
N LYS A 402 6.32 -28.13 28.86
CA LYS A 402 6.52 -28.59 30.24
C LYS A 402 6.71 -27.40 31.19
N GLY A 403 5.87 -27.33 32.22
CA GLY A 403 5.86 -26.28 33.23
C GLY A 403 4.91 -25.11 32.93
N GLU A 404 4.34 -25.04 31.74
CA GLU A 404 3.37 -24.00 31.37
C GLU A 404 1.95 -24.38 31.80
N LYS A 405 1.14 -23.37 32.15
CA LYS A 405 -0.27 -23.59 32.53
C LYS A 405 -1.17 -23.51 31.30
N PRO A 406 -2.07 -24.47 31.12
CA PRO A 406 -3.08 -24.39 30.05
C PRO A 406 -3.93 -23.11 30.16
N HIS A 407 -4.14 -22.46 29.02
CA HIS A 407 -5.03 -21.32 28.86
C HIS A 407 -5.70 -21.34 27.48
N ASN A 408 -6.63 -20.44 27.24
CA ASN A 408 -7.32 -20.39 25.96
C ASN A 408 -6.41 -19.79 24.88
N VAL A 409 -6.12 -20.55 23.82
CA VAL A 409 -5.27 -20.16 22.69
C VAL A 409 -6.13 -20.04 21.42
N LYS A 410 -5.98 -18.94 20.69
CA LYS A 410 -6.56 -18.74 19.35
C LYS A 410 -5.46 -18.88 18.30
N VAL A 411 -5.62 -19.80 17.36
CA VAL A 411 -4.68 -20.10 16.27
C VAL A 411 -5.40 -20.15 14.92
#